data_267088523cafdbcc5bf838d6c6f0f4f4
#
_entry.id   267088523cafdbcc5bf838d6c6f0f4f4
#
_cell.length_a   1.000
_cell.length_b   1.000
_cell.length_c   1.000
_cell.angle_alpha   90.00
_cell.angle_beta   90.00
_cell.angle_gamma   90.00
#
_symmetry.space_group_name_H-M   'P 1'
#
loop_
_entity.id
_entity.type
_entity.pdbx_description
1 polymer ?
#
loop_
_entity_poly.entity_id
_entity_poly.type
_entity_poly.pdbx_seq_one_letter_code
_entity_poly.pdbx_strand_id
1 'polypeptide(L)'
;MKIKVKGLEFRGIFSGELGYNDTKKYKVGGCDLGFPLYDENNDKLFLLFGDTFQENNFKYDWRSNTMCQIKEVDSHGRIIVDHFLSHLEDKAYTLSEGHHVDEFEMTRIPTGAICINDIYYFYYFSICSWNYPSEKKMNLGGLAKSLDNGKTWVKVNEITFLNDLEKESALLILNEDNNQEKIKKPLDPKTKLNHSFTQIFPKEENGYIYLFAEGGYRSEPLRYP
;
A
#
# COMPACT_ATOMS: atom_id res chain seq x y z
N MET A 1 -2.85 -3.66 -29.38
CA MET A 1 -2.14 -2.37 -29.43
C MET A 1 -0.69 -2.62 -29.03
N LYS A 2 0.31 -2.25 -29.82
CA LYS A 2 1.72 -2.38 -29.43
C LYS A 2 2.18 -1.04 -28.82
N ILE A 3 2.51 -1.05 -27.55
CA ILE A 3 3.11 0.11 -26.87
C ILE A 3 4.59 0.15 -27.26
N LYS A 4 5.04 1.28 -27.80
CA LYS A 4 6.44 1.53 -28.13
C LYS A 4 7.02 2.54 -27.14
N VAL A 5 7.95 2.12 -26.30
CA VAL A 5 8.71 3.03 -25.44
C VAL A 5 9.69 3.82 -26.32
N LYS A 6 9.58 5.14 -26.31
CA LYS A 6 10.44 6.04 -27.11
C LYS A 6 11.73 6.43 -26.39
N GLY A 7 11.76 6.33 -25.08
CA GLY A 7 12.93 6.65 -24.26
C GLY A 7 12.61 6.55 -22.77
N LEU A 8 13.67 6.50 -21.98
CA LEU A 8 13.63 6.61 -20.53
C LEU A 8 14.53 7.76 -20.13
N GLU A 9 14.07 8.60 -19.23
CA GLU A 9 14.84 9.71 -18.71
C GLU A 9 14.81 9.69 -17.17
N PHE A 10 16.00 9.70 -16.58
CA PHE A 10 16.14 9.81 -15.13
C PHE A 10 15.91 11.27 -14.71
N ARG A 11 14.92 11.52 -13.87
CA ARG A 11 14.52 12.85 -13.40
C ARG A 11 15.09 13.22 -12.04
N GLY A 12 15.87 12.34 -11.42
CA GLY A 12 16.46 12.52 -10.11
C GLY A 12 15.86 11.60 -9.03
N ILE A 13 16.40 11.72 -7.84
CA ILE A 13 15.95 10.98 -6.66
C ILE A 13 14.81 11.77 -6.00
N PHE A 14 13.69 11.12 -5.74
CA PHE A 14 12.48 11.76 -5.23
C PHE A 14 12.61 12.20 -3.75
N SER A 15 13.11 11.31 -2.88
CA SER A 15 13.11 11.46 -1.42
C SER A 15 14.48 11.22 -0.81
N GLY A 16 14.63 11.52 0.48
CA GLY A 16 15.86 11.30 1.22
C GLY A 16 16.91 12.39 1.05
N GLU A 17 18.14 12.09 1.43
CA GLU A 17 19.22 13.08 1.51
C GLU A 17 19.63 13.65 0.15
N LEU A 18 19.60 12.82 -0.89
CA LEU A 18 19.92 13.19 -2.26
C LEU A 18 18.66 13.51 -3.09
N GLY A 19 17.51 13.52 -2.45
CA GLY A 19 16.23 13.80 -3.08
C GLY A 19 16.05 15.27 -3.43
N TYR A 20 15.37 15.54 -4.55
CA TYR A 20 15.03 16.92 -4.94
C TYR A 20 13.83 17.49 -4.14
N ASN A 21 13.08 16.62 -3.40
CA ASN A 21 12.09 17.06 -2.42
C ASN A 21 12.70 17.04 -1.01
N ASP A 22 12.45 18.07 -0.22
CA ASP A 22 12.81 18.10 1.20
C ASP A 22 11.85 17.23 2.02
N THR A 23 12.01 15.91 1.92
CA THR A 23 11.17 14.93 2.63
C THR A 23 11.65 14.67 4.05
N LYS A 24 12.89 15.02 4.39
CA LYS A 24 13.47 14.83 5.72
C LYS A 24 12.72 15.62 6.80
N LYS A 25 12.19 16.79 6.47
CA LYS A 25 11.34 17.57 7.40
C LYS A 25 10.10 16.82 7.87
N TYR A 26 9.66 15.79 7.14
CA TYR A 26 8.57 14.88 7.52
C TYR A 26 9.08 13.55 8.09
N LYS A 27 10.36 13.46 8.47
CA LYS A 27 11.01 12.22 8.90
C LYS A 27 10.93 11.11 7.84
N VAL A 28 11.00 11.47 6.57
CA VAL A 28 11.03 10.55 5.43
C VAL A 28 12.41 10.63 4.78
N GLY A 29 13.31 9.75 5.22
CA GLY A 29 14.64 9.58 4.65
C GLY A 29 14.66 8.58 3.49
N GLY A 30 13.69 7.67 3.44
CA GLY A 30 13.48 6.73 2.34
C GLY A 30 12.07 6.19 2.34
N CYS A 31 11.52 6.01 1.15
CA CYS A 31 10.23 5.35 0.92
C CYS A 31 10.28 4.62 -0.41
N ASP A 32 9.49 3.55 -0.53
CA ASP A 32 9.38 2.80 -1.77
C ASP A 32 8.00 2.94 -2.43
N LEU A 33 7.89 2.44 -3.66
CA LEU A 33 6.69 2.50 -4.49
C LEU A 33 6.31 3.92 -4.91
N GLY A 34 5.01 4.27 -4.87
CA GLY A 34 4.48 5.57 -5.30
C GLY A 34 3.22 5.38 -6.14
N PHE A 35 2.14 4.84 -5.55
CA PHE A 35 0.87 4.68 -6.24
C PHE A 35 0.10 6.00 -6.27
N PRO A 36 -0.35 6.47 -7.44
CA PRO A 36 -1.13 7.69 -7.53
C PRO A 36 -2.56 7.47 -7.00
N LEU A 37 -3.07 8.48 -6.30
CA LEU A 37 -4.48 8.67 -5.99
C LEU A 37 -4.86 10.07 -6.44
N TYR A 38 -5.82 10.17 -7.36
CA TYR A 38 -6.33 11.44 -7.84
C TYR A 38 -7.74 11.68 -7.30
N ASP A 39 -7.91 12.79 -6.63
CA ASP A 39 -9.18 13.32 -6.16
C ASP A 39 -9.66 14.38 -7.16
N GLU A 40 -10.52 13.95 -8.08
CA GLU A 40 -10.99 14.78 -9.18
C GLU A 40 -11.82 15.98 -8.68
N ASN A 41 -12.62 15.78 -7.63
CA ASN A 41 -13.50 16.83 -7.11
C ASN A 41 -12.74 17.99 -6.47
N ASN A 42 -11.60 17.71 -5.85
CA ASN A 42 -10.75 18.70 -5.21
C ASN A 42 -9.50 19.06 -6.03
N ASP A 43 -9.33 18.47 -7.21
CA ASP A 43 -8.14 18.60 -8.08
C ASP A 43 -6.83 18.36 -7.30
N LYS A 44 -6.78 17.23 -6.57
CA LYS A 44 -5.64 16.87 -5.75
C LYS A 44 -5.04 15.54 -6.19
N LEU A 45 -3.74 15.55 -6.38
CA LEU A 45 -2.97 14.34 -6.65
C LEU A 45 -2.16 13.98 -5.40
N PHE A 46 -2.23 12.70 -5.04
CA PHE A 46 -1.42 12.13 -3.96
C PHE A 46 -0.56 11.00 -4.50
N LEU A 47 0.55 10.75 -3.80
CA LEU A 47 1.34 9.52 -3.96
C LEU A 47 1.36 8.75 -2.65
N LEU A 48 1.02 7.48 -2.75
CA LEU A 48 0.97 6.52 -1.66
C LEU A 48 2.20 5.62 -1.72
N PHE A 49 2.99 5.63 -0.66
CA PHE A 49 4.22 4.86 -0.53
C PHE A 49 4.03 3.63 0.34
N GLY A 50 4.87 2.63 0.12
CA GLY A 50 5.02 1.47 0.99
C GLY A 50 5.94 1.77 2.18
N ASP A 51 6.77 0.80 2.52
CA ASP A 51 7.68 0.91 3.66
C ASP A 51 8.46 2.23 3.62
N THR A 52 8.29 3.00 4.68
CA THR A 52 8.85 4.34 4.83
C THR A 52 9.69 4.41 6.09
N PHE A 53 10.90 4.94 5.98
CA PHE A 53 11.87 5.00 7.07
C PHE A 53 12.33 6.42 7.31
N GLN A 54 12.72 6.72 8.55
CA GLN A 54 13.27 8.02 8.89
C GLN A 54 14.63 8.25 8.21
N GLU A 55 15.42 7.19 8.04
CA GLU A 55 16.70 7.23 7.36
C GLU A 55 16.71 6.37 6.09
N ASN A 56 17.54 6.72 5.11
CA ASN A 56 17.58 6.07 3.80
C ASN A 56 18.26 4.69 3.77
N ASN A 57 18.61 4.12 4.90
CA ASN A 57 19.24 2.80 5.04
C ASN A 57 18.32 1.76 5.72
N PHE A 58 17.02 1.93 5.63
CA PHE A 58 15.98 1.09 6.26
C PHE A 58 16.07 1.08 7.79
N LYS A 59 16.51 2.18 8.38
CA LYS A 59 16.63 2.33 9.81
C LYS A 59 15.69 3.39 10.36
N TYR A 60 15.31 3.15 11.60
CA TYR A 60 14.51 4.01 12.44
C TYR A 60 13.12 4.32 11.88
N ASP A 61 12.16 4.32 12.76
CA ASP A 61 10.80 4.77 12.56
C ASP A 61 10.18 4.17 11.28
N TRP A 62 10.22 2.84 11.18
CA TRP A 62 9.59 2.10 10.10
C TRP A 62 8.08 2.24 10.15
N ARG A 63 7.50 2.76 9.10
CA ARG A 63 6.07 2.92 8.85
C ARG A 63 5.69 2.10 7.63
N SER A 64 4.63 1.30 7.76
CA SER A 64 4.18 0.38 6.70
C SER A 64 3.78 1.10 5.42
N ASN A 65 3.27 2.31 5.53
CA ASN A 65 2.83 3.12 4.39
C ASN A 65 2.64 4.59 4.81
N THR A 66 2.90 5.48 3.86
CA THR A 66 2.70 6.93 4.03
C THR A 66 2.12 7.52 2.76
N MET A 67 1.63 8.76 2.81
CA MET A 67 1.09 9.45 1.65
C MET A 67 1.51 10.92 1.65
N CYS A 68 1.81 11.45 0.46
CA CYS A 68 2.02 12.87 0.27
C CYS A 68 1.06 13.46 -0.76
N GLN A 69 0.71 14.73 -0.60
CA GLN A 69 0.07 15.53 -1.63
C GLN A 69 1.12 16.07 -2.57
N ILE A 70 0.83 16.04 -3.87
CA ILE A 70 1.68 16.60 -4.91
C ILE A 70 1.26 18.05 -5.17
N LYS A 71 2.25 18.91 -5.26
CA LYS A 71 2.05 20.32 -5.59
C LYS A 71 1.94 20.50 -7.11
N GLU A 72 2.91 19.92 -7.83
CA GLU A 72 3.03 20.11 -9.29
C GLU A 72 4.02 19.11 -9.90
N VAL A 73 4.02 19.03 -11.21
CA VAL A 73 5.14 18.49 -11.99
C VAL A 73 5.90 19.68 -12.57
N ASP A 74 7.17 19.84 -12.19
CA ASP A 74 7.98 21.00 -12.59
C ASP A 74 8.39 20.97 -14.07
N SER A 75 9.04 22.01 -14.54
CA SER A 75 9.51 22.13 -15.92
C SER A 75 10.54 21.07 -16.33
N HIS A 76 11.14 20.39 -15.38
CA HIS A 76 12.05 19.26 -15.61
C HIS A 76 11.34 17.90 -15.56
N GLY A 77 10.01 17.87 -15.37
CA GLY A 77 9.23 16.66 -15.25
C GLY A 77 9.41 15.94 -13.89
N ARG A 78 9.81 16.67 -12.86
CA ARG A 78 9.96 16.13 -11.50
C ARG A 78 8.68 16.37 -10.71
N ILE A 79 8.27 15.37 -9.95
CA ILE A 79 7.07 15.43 -9.09
C ILE A 79 7.43 16.17 -7.79
N ILE A 80 6.90 17.36 -7.59
CA ILE A 80 7.17 18.20 -6.45
C ILE A 80 6.12 17.96 -5.36
N VAL A 81 6.59 17.59 -4.17
CA VAL A 81 5.75 17.36 -2.98
C VAL A 81 5.31 18.69 -2.39
N ASP A 82 4.02 18.81 -2.10
CA ASP A 82 3.49 19.87 -1.26
C ASP A 82 3.76 19.56 0.22
N HIS A 83 3.16 18.49 0.72
CA HIS A 83 3.37 17.99 2.08
C HIS A 83 3.08 16.48 2.16
N PHE A 84 3.67 15.82 3.16
CA PHE A 84 3.22 14.51 3.60
C PHE A 84 2.03 14.66 4.55
N LEU A 85 1.07 13.75 4.47
CA LEU A 85 -0.01 13.71 5.45
C LEU A 85 0.58 13.45 6.84
N SER A 86 0.24 14.30 7.80
CA SER A 86 0.85 14.30 9.13
C SER A 86 -0.18 14.72 10.17
N HIS A 87 -0.17 14.08 11.34
CA HIS A 87 -0.90 14.55 12.51
C HIS A 87 -0.08 15.54 13.34
N LEU A 88 1.25 15.48 13.17
CA LEU A 88 2.22 16.41 13.77
C LEU A 88 2.97 17.07 12.61
N GLU A 89 3.27 18.35 12.75
CA GLU A 89 3.81 19.19 11.66
C GLU A 89 5.08 18.64 10.99
N ASP A 90 5.82 17.76 11.68
CA ASP A 90 7.15 17.30 11.26
C ASP A 90 7.25 15.80 11.01
N LYS A 91 6.16 15.06 10.96
CA LYS A 91 6.22 13.60 10.77
C LYS A 91 5.08 13.06 9.92
N ALA A 92 5.43 12.46 8.78
CA ALA A 92 4.49 11.69 7.98
C ALA A 92 3.89 10.55 8.83
N TYR A 93 2.57 10.41 8.86
CA TYR A 93 1.93 9.37 9.63
C TYR A 93 1.70 8.10 8.80
N THR A 94 1.55 6.98 9.48
CA THR A 94 1.17 5.71 8.85
C THR A 94 -0.34 5.67 8.61
N LEU A 95 -0.77 5.35 7.40
CA LEU A 95 -2.18 5.28 7.04
C LEU A 95 -2.84 4.02 7.61
N SER A 96 -2.16 2.89 7.47
CA SER A 96 -2.58 1.58 8.00
C SER A 96 -1.35 0.79 8.40
N GLU A 97 -1.07 0.76 9.69
CA GLU A 97 0.14 0.14 10.24
C GLU A 97 0.05 -1.38 10.24
N GLY A 98 1.15 -2.05 9.86
CA GLY A 98 1.41 -3.44 10.19
C GLY A 98 1.84 -3.60 11.66
N HIS A 99 1.94 -4.82 12.12
CA HIS A 99 2.31 -5.11 13.51
C HIS A 99 3.80 -5.11 13.77
N HIS A 100 4.63 -5.14 12.71
CA HIS A 100 6.09 -5.31 12.75
C HIS A 100 6.54 -6.54 13.57
N VAL A 101 5.74 -7.61 13.49
CA VAL A 101 5.99 -8.87 14.18
C VAL A 101 6.19 -9.97 13.14
N ASP A 102 7.39 -10.56 13.13
CA ASP A 102 7.73 -11.65 12.23
C ASP A 102 6.84 -12.88 12.47
N GLU A 103 6.53 -13.59 11.38
CA GLU A 103 5.60 -14.72 11.35
C GLU A 103 4.15 -14.39 11.73
N PHE A 104 3.85 -13.09 11.88
CA PHE A 104 2.51 -12.59 12.17
C PHE A 104 2.06 -11.58 11.10
N GLU A 105 2.51 -10.35 11.19
CA GLU A 105 2.34 -9.30 10.19
C GLU A 105 3.49 -8.30 10.31
N MET A 106 4.37 -8.33 9.33
CA MET A 106 5.50 -7.40 9.28
C MET A 106 5.05 -6.00 8.86
N THR A 107 4.33 -5.92 7.74
CA THR A 107 3.96 -4.64 7.13
C THR A 107 2.73 -4.78 6.24
N ARG A 108 2.10 -3.65 5.91
CA ARG A 108 1.01 -3.53 4.93
C ARG A 108 1.47 -2.67 3.77
N ILE A 109 1.72 -3.31 2.66
CA ILE A 109 2.28 -2.66 1.46
C ILE A 109 1.16 -2.30 0.50
N PRO A 110 1.01 -1.03 0.12
CA PRO A 110 0.01 -0.60 -0.87
C PRO A 110 0.26 -1.24 -2.23
N THR A 111 -0.82 -1.49 -2.96
CA THR A 111 -0.79 -2.03 -4.33
C THR A 111 -1.52 -1.16 -5.33
N GLY A 112 -2.39 -0.28 -4.86
CA GLY A 112 -3.11 0.67 -5.69
C GLY A 112 -4.08 1.50 -4.85
N ALA A 113 -4.47 2.65 -5.37
CA ALA A 113 -5.38 3.56 -4.69
C ALA A 113 -6.38 4.17 -5.68
N ILE A 114 -7.53 4.59 -5.16
CA ILE A 114 -8.57 5.24 -5.94
C ILE A 114 -9.43 6.15 -5.05
N CYS A 115 -9.90 7.28 -5.61
CA CYS A 115 -10.90 8.13 -4.98
C CYS A 115 -12.26 7.91 -5.66
N ILE A 116 -13.30 7.65 -4.87
CA ILE A 116 -14.66 7.44 -5.36
C ILE A 116 -15.62 8.18 -4.44
N ASN A 117 -16.38 9.13 -4.99
CA ASN A 117 -17.34 9.94 -4.21
C ASN A 117 -16.70 10.58 -2.97
N ASP A 118 -15.54 11.19 -3.11
CA ASP A 118 -14.75 11.82 -2.04
C ASP A 118 -14.25 10.87 -0.95
N ILE A 119 -14.39 9.57 -1.13
CA ILE A 119 -13.83 8.54 -0.26
C ILE A 119 -12.55 8.04 -0.87
N TYR A 120 -11.46 8.11 -0.11
CA TYR A 120 -10.19 7.56 -0.54
C TYR A 120 -10.11 6.09 -0.14
N TYR A 121 -9.66 5.25 -1.08
CA TYR A 121 -9.44 3.83 -0.86
C TYR A 121 -8.02 3.47 -1.26
N PHE A 122 -7.37 2.57 -0.53
CA PHE A 122 -6.19 1.89 -1.03
C PHE A 122 -6.24 0.40 -0.70
N TYR A 123 -5.82 -0.38 -1.69
CA TYR A 123 -5.58 -1.79 -1.55
C TYR A 123 -4.16 -2.03 -1.06
N TYR A 124 -3.98 -3.03 -0.22
CA TYR A 124 -2.68 -3.44 0.31
C TYR A 124 -2.59 -4.94 0.40
N PHE A 125 -1.38 -5.45 0.43
CA PHE A 125 -1.12 -6.80 0.90
C PHE A 125 -0.36 -6.76 2.23
N SER A 126 -0.70 -7.72 3.10
CA SER A 126 -0.07 -7.92 4.40
C SER A 126 1.05 -8.93 4.25
N ILE A 127 2.24 -8.60 4.72
CA ILE A 127 3.40 -9.49 4.76
C ILE A 127 3.44 -10.20 6.11
N CYS A 128 3.48 -11.54 6.07
CA CYS A 128 3.66 -12.38 7.26
C CYS A 128 5.11 -12.36 7.74
N SER A 129 6.03 -12.72 6.85
CA SER A 129 7.46 -12.79 7.14
C SER A 129 8.29 -12.58 5.87
N TRP A 130 9.38 -11.81 6.01
CA TRP A 130 10.34 -11.66 4.93
C TRP A 130 11.22 -12.90 4.74
N ASN A 131 11.31 -13.75 5.77
CA ASN A 131 12.12 -14.97 5.78
C ASN A 131 11.41 -16.16 5.10
N TYR A 132 10.11 -16.06 4.85
CA TYR A 132 9.35 -17.11 4.19
C TYR A 132 9.59 -17.11 2.67
N PRO A 133 9.48 -18.26 2.02
CA PRO A 133 9.43 -18.33 0.55
C PRO A 133 8.24 -17.52 0.03
N SER A 134 8.30 -17.10 -1.23
CA SER A 134 7.37 -16.15 -1.82
C SER A 134 5.89 -16.54 -1.64
N GLU A 135 5.57 -17.81 -1.80
CA GLU A 135 4.22 -18.35 -1.66
C GLU A 135 3.64 -18.24 -0.24
N LYS A 136 4.51 -18.08 0.77
CA LYS A 136 4.13 -17.98 2.19
C LYS A 136 4.39 -16.59 2.79
N LYS A 137 4.96 -15.65 2.02
CA LYS A 137 5.28 -14.31 2.51
C LYS A 137 4.06 -13.50 2.88
N MET A 138 2.96 -13.69 2.19
CA MET A 138 1.77 -12.87 2.32
C MET A 138 0.71 -13.55 3.17
N ASN A 139 0.06 -12.77 4.04
CA ASN A 139 -1.13 -13.22 4.75
C ASN A 139 -2.38 -13.03 3.89
N LEU A 140 -2.58 -11.83 3.40
CA LEU A 140 -3.82 -11.42 2.75
C LEU A 140 -3.63 -10.16 1.91
N GLY A 141 -4.56 -9.94 0.99
CA GLY A 141 -4.88 -8.63 0.42
C GLY A 141 -6.01 -7.99 1.20
N GLY A 142 -5.95 -6.69 1.42
CA GLY A 142 -6.97 -5.95 2.15
C GLY A 142 -7.25 -4.59 1.52
N LEU A 143 -8.28 -3.93 2.07
CA LEU A 143 -8.70 -2.59 1.68
C LEU A 143 -8.77 -1.70 2.91
N ALA A 144 -8.23 -0.49 2.79
CA ALA A 144 -8.44 0.59 3.75
C ALA A 144 -9.16 1.76 3.08
N LYS A 145 -9.95 2.52 3.85
CA LYS A 145 -10.66 3.70 3.37
C LYS A 145 -10.51 4.87 4.33
N SER A 146 -10.59 6.08 3.77
CA SER A 146 -10.66 7.34 4.50
C SER A 146 -11.90 8.11 4.05
N LEU A 147 -12.65 8.64 5.02
CA LEU A 147 -13.86 9.45 4.81
C LEU A 147 -13.60 10.94 5.04
N ASP A 148 -12.36 11.32 5.32
CA ASP A 148 -11.97 12.67 5.77
C ASP A 148 -10.72 13.20 5.01
N ASN A 149 -10.67 12.90 3.72
CA ASN A 149 -9.59 13.33 2.81
C ASN A 149 -8.20 12.86 3.26
N GLY A 150 -8.12 11.63 3.74
CA GLY A 150 -6.86 11.00 4.11
C GLY A 150 -6.38 11.28 5.53
N LYS A 151 -7.13 12.00 6.37
CA LYS A 151 -6.72 12.32 7.75
C LYS A 151 -6.77 11.12 8.67
N THR A 152 -7.76 10.26 8.50
CA THR A 152 -7.87 8.98 9.21
C THR A 152 -8.21 7.84 8.26
N TRP A 153 -7.77 6.64 8.60
CA TRP A 153 -7.98 5.45 7.78
C TRP A 153 -8.52 4.30 8.60
N VAL A 154 -9.46 3.57 8.02
CA VAL A 154 -10.05 2.38 8.63
C VAL A 154 -9.98 1.20 7.68
N LYS A 155 -9.70 0.01 8.21
CA LYS A 155 -9.74 -1.23 7.46
C LYS A 155 -11.18 -1.56 7.09
N VAL A 156 -11.40 -2.00 5.85
CA VAL A 156 -12.68 -2.55 5.38
C VAL A 156 -12.65 -4.05 5.57
N ASN A 157 -13.19 -4.52 6.70
CA ASN A 157 -13.07 -5.94 7.11
C ASN A 157 -13.79 -6.91 6.15
N GLU A 158 -14.85 -6.45 5.48
CA GLU A 158 -15.63 -7.24 4.53
C GLU A 158 -14.84 -7.56 3.25
N ILE A 159 -13.79 -6.80 2.97
CA ILE A 159 -12.93 -6.99 1.79
C ILE A 159 -11.56 -7.45 2.27
N THR A 160 -11.43 -8.77 2.35
CA THR A 160 -10.17 -9.43 2.71
C THR A 160 -9.97 -10.64 1.79
N PHE A 161 -8.86 -10.65 1.07
CA PHE A 161 -8.50 -11.72 0.13
C PHE A 161 -7.33 -12.51 0.72
N LEU A 162 -7.61 -13.73 1.16
CA LEU A 162 -6.62 -14.57 1.83
C LEU A 162 -5.64 -15.16 0.82
N ASN A 163 -4.37 -15.16 1.17
CA ASN A 163 -3.34 -15.91 0.46
C ASN A 163 -3.36 -17.36 0.93
N ASP A 164 -4.31 -18.15 0.43
CA ASP A 164 -4.50 -19.54 0.84
C ASP A 164 -3.67 -20.47 -0.04
N LEU A 165 -2.51 -20.86 0.43
CA LEU A 165 -1.76 -21.96 -0.16
C LEU A 165 -1.72 -23.20 0.75
N GLU A 166 -2.11 -23.10 2.00
CA GLU A 166 -2.20 -24.22 2.93
C GLU A 166 -3.40 -24.06 3.86
N LYS A 167 -4.12 -25.16 4.09
CA LYS A 167 -5.31 -25.23 4.96
C LYS A 167 -5.10 -24.80 6.42
N GLU A 168 -3.89 -24.39 6.77
CA GLU A 168 -3.46 -24.01 8.11
C GLU A 168 -2.90 -22.59 8.21
N SER A 169 -2.97 -21.76 7.16
CA SER A 169 -2.59 -20.37 7.34
C SER A 169 -3.50 -19.77 8.40
N ALA A 170 -2.91 -19.48 9.54
CA ALA A 170 -3.63 -18.89 10.65
C ALA A 170 -4.14 -17.52 10.20
N LEU A 171 -5.44 -17.36 10.11
CA LEU A 171 -6.08 -16.08 9.96
C LEU A 171 -5.85 -15.32 11.24
N LEU A 172 -4.94 -14.37 11.19
CA LEU A 172 -4.70 -13.47 12.31
C LEU A 172 -5.74 -12.37 12.24
N ILE A 173 -6.85 -12.59 12.91
CA ILE A 173 -7.83 -11.55 13.17
C ILE A 173 -7.43 -10.90 14.48
N LEU A 174 -7.02 -9.64 14.41
CA LEU A 174 -6.99 -8.81 15.61
C LEU A 174 -8.44 -8.48 15.97
N ASN A 175 -8.78 -8.73 17.20
CA ASN A 175 -9.98 -8.15 17.77
C ASN A 175 -9.76 -6.64 18.02
N GLU A 176 -10.84 -5.91 18.27
CA GLU A 176 -10.83 -4.46 18.49
C GLU A 176 -9.94 -4.01 19.65
N ASP A 177 -9.53 -4.94 20.53
CA ASP A 177 -8.72 -4.70 21.72
C ASP A 177 -7.21 -4.90 21.52
N ASN A 178 -6.72 -5.06 20.28
CA ASN A 178 -5.33 -5.38 19.96
C ASN A 178 -4.78 -6.68 20.58
N ASN A 179 -5.63 -7.57 21.07
CA ASN A 179 -5.20 -8.86 21.54
C ASN A 179 -4.97 -9.82 20.37
N GLN A 180 -3.79 -10.44 20.33
CA GLN A 180 -3.38 -11.36 19.30
C GLN A 180 -4.04 -12.74 19.54
N GLU A 181 -5.17 -12.99 18.92
CA GLU A 181 -5.72 -14.34 18.84
C GLU A 181 -5.40 -14.98 17.49
N LYS A 182 -4.65 -16.07 17.53
CA LYS A 182 -4.52 -16.97 16.38
C LYS A 182 -5.83 -17.75 16.25
N ILE A 183 -6.73 -17.25 15.41
CA ILE A 183 -7.97 -17.96 15.15
C ILE A 183 -7.75 -18.90 13.97
N LYS A 184 -7.64 -20.20 14.26
CA LYS A 184 -7.77 -21.26 13.24
C LYS A 184 -9.25 -21.40 12.91
N LYS A 185 -9.72 -20.71 11.87
CA LYS A 185 -11.05 -20.97 11.30
C LYS A 185 -10.90 -21.78 10.02
N PRO A 186 -11.75 -22.80 9.82
CA PRO A 186 -11.86 -23.42 8.49
C PRO A 186 -12.30 -22.31 7.53
N LEU A 187 -11.54 -22.13 6.45
CA LEU A 187 -11.85 -21.17 5.42
C LEU A 187 -13.17 -21.56 4.73
N ASP A 188 -14.08 -20.60 4.58
CA ASP A 188 -15.26 -20.76 3.74
C ASP A 188 -14.76 -21.16 2.33
N PRO A 189 -15.30 -22.22 1.71
CA PRO A 189 -14.96 -22.63 0.35
C PRO A 189 -15.03 -21.49 -0.67
N LYS A 190 -15.86 -20.49 -0.45
CA LYS A 190 -15.93 -19.26 -1.25
C LYS A 190 -14.67 -18.39 -1.13
N THR A 191 -13.97 -18.44 -0.02
CA THR A 191 -12.73 -17.69 0.19
C THR A 191 -11.55 -18.26 -0.61
N LYS A 192 -11.62 -19.53 -1.04
CA LYS A 192 -10.56 -20.17 -1.84
C LYS A 192 -10.34 -19.54 -3.21
N LEU A 193 -11.34 -18.87 -3.76
CA LEU A 193 -11.24 -18.17 -5.04
C LEU A 193 -10.52 -16.82 -4.93
N ASN A 194 -10.23 -16.35 -3.73
CA ASN A 194 -9.73 -14.99 -3.49
C ASN A 194 -8.20 -14.90 -3.43
N HIS A 195 -7.46 -16.00 -3.49
CA HIS A 195 -6.00 -15.98 -3.48
C HIS A 195 -5.40 -15.22 -4.68
N SER A 196 -6.13 -15.12 -5.79
CA SER A 196 -5.73 -14.35 -6.97
C SER A 196 -5.87 -12.83 -6.80
N PHE A 197 -6.42 -12.37 -5.68
CA PHE A 197 -6.69 -10.96 -5.41
C PHE A 197 -5.85 -10.41 -4.24
N THR A 198 -4.65 -10.91 -4.05
CA THR A 198 -3.79 -10.45 -2.96
C THR A 198 -3.05 -9.15 -3.31
N GLN A 199 -2.79 -8.90 -4.59
CA GLN A 199 -2.25 -7.64 -5.08
C GLN A 199 -3.24 -7.03 -6.08
N ILE A 200 -3.83 -5.90 -5.75
CA ILE A 200 -4.92 -5.29 -6.52
C ILE A 200 -4.54 -3.88 -6.95
N PHE A 201 -4.70 -3.60 -8.23
CA PHE A 201 -4.71 -2.26 -8.77
C PHE A 201 -6.13 -1.92 -9.26
N PRO A 202 -6.82 -0.95 -8.63
CA PRO A 202 -8.16 -0.54 -9.02
C PRO A 202 -8.13 0.49 -10.15
N LYS A 203 -9.13 0.45 -11.02
CA LYS A 203 -9.42 1.49 -12.01
C LYS A 203 -10.91 1.71 -12.11
N GLU A 204 -11.35 2.95 -11.97
CA GLU A 204 -12.73 3.33 -12.29
C GLU A 204 -12.84 3.64 -13.79
N GLU A 205 -13.89 3.13 -14.42
CA GLU A 205 -14.25 3.46 -15.79
C GLU A 205 -15.75 3.21 -16.03
N ASN A 206 -16.47 4.20 -16.55
CA ASN A 206 -17.89 4.12 -16.87
C ASN A 206 -18.81 3.70 -15.70
N GLY A 207 -18.49 4.14 -14.47
CA GLY A 207 -19.24 3.82 -13.27
C GLY A 207 -18.97 2.42 -12.70
N TYR A 208 -18.00 1.69 -13.23
CA TYR A 208 -17.53 0.40 -12.74
C TYR A 208 -16.12 0.52 -12.18
N ILE A 209 -15.83 -0.24 -11.12
CA ILE A 209 -14.48 -0.40 -10.59
C ILE A 209 -13.92 -1.72 -11.11
N TYR A 210 -12.94 -1.62 -11.98
CA TYR A 210 -12.20 -2.78 -12.47
C TYR A 210 -11.03 -3.07 -11.52
N LEU A 211 -10.92 -4.32 -11.08
CA LEU A 211 -9.84 -4.78 -10.23
C LEU A 211 -8.87 -5.62 -11.08
N PHE A 212 -7.70 -5.06 -11.35
CA PHE A 212 -6.59 -5.83 -11.94
C PHE A 212 -5.83 -6.47 -10.79
N ALA A 213 -5.78 -7.78 -10.76
CA ALA A 213 -5.27 -8.50 -9.61
C ALA A 213 -4.28 -9.60 -9.99
N GLU A 214 -3.39 -9.88 -9.06
CA GLU A 214 -2.45 -11.00 -9.09
C GLU A 214 -2.44 -11.68 -7.73
N GLY A 215 -2.27 -13.01 -7.73
CA GLY A 215 -2.07 -13.80 -6.52
C GLY A 215 -0.59 -13.95 -6.19
N GLY A 216 -0.29 -14.14 -4.89
CA GLY A 216 1.06 -14.35 -4.43
C GLY A 216 1.91 -13.08 -4.30
N TYR A 217 3.18 -13.25 -3.97
CA TYR A 217 4.13 -12.16 -3.84
C TYR A 217 4.81 -11.86 -5.18
N ARG A 218 5.14 -10.60 -5.43
CA ARG A 218 5.67 -10.00 -6.69
C ARG A 218 6.69 -10.82 -7.47
N SER A 219 7.45 -11.68 -6.82
CA SER A 219 8.51 -12.47 -7.45
C SER A 219 8.07 -13.84 -7.91
N GLU A 220 6.79 -14.18 -7.77
CA GLU A 220 6.29 -15.47 -8.24
C GLU A 220 5.99 -15.44 -9.73
N PRO A 221 6.23 -16.56 -10.44
CA PRO A 221 5.74 -16.68 -11.80
C PRO A 221 4.22 -16.56 -11.80
N LEU A 222 3.69 -15.79 -12.75
CA LEU A 222 2.25 -15.59 -12.94
C LEU A 222 1.52 -16.93 -12.88
N ARG A 223 0.73 -17.13 -11.85
CA ARG A 223 -0.22 -18.23 -11.78
C ARG A 223 -1.48 -17.77 -12.48
N TYR A 224 -1.59 -18.06 -13.76
CA TYR A 224 -2.85 -17.88 -14.47
C TYR A 224 -3.90 -18.80 -13.86
N PRO A 225 -5.12 -18.31 -13.59
CA PRO A 225 -6.22 -19.15 -13.19
C PRO A 225 -6.61 -20.13 -14.30
#